data_72f306bec589d4fca82103a61d15747e
#
_entry.id   72f306bec589d4fca82103a61d15747e
#
_cell.length_a   1.000
_cell.length_b   1.000
_cell.length_c   1.000
_cell.angle_alpha   90.00
_cell.angle_beta   90.00
_cell.angle_gamma   90.00
#
_symmetry.space_group_name_H-M   'P 1'
#
loop_
_entity.id
_entity.type
_entity.pdbx_description
1 polymer ?
#
loop_
_entity_poly.entity_id
_entity_poly.type
_entity_poly.pdbx_seq_one_letter_code
_entity_poly.pdbx_strand_id
1 'polypeptide(L)'
;MAQTVRVNVPRTILDWVISIGTEDHLSENQRQNIDAWRQGAKRPTVSQLHGISDKLQVPFGYFFMDEPIDDTPPVYAKRTIGSQQPQGHPSRDLVDTIDQMTAIQDWARQDRIDNEGTRLEQVGSRTINDGSDLIVKDIRRALKIDEHWYRKSGLHDPAKAFKLLRERAEGTGILIMQNGVVGNNTHRPLDPTEFRAFTLIDPYAPLIFINKTDEPETARLFSLVHELAHVWLGADELYNDTALPTGVTRLEQVCNEVATAILLPDEDFLETWQSIPNDTTLDERMKELKKRFPVSHTALALRALKHKLISQETFQKCNQAAQTWSEETENKQGSPTFYNTELSRFDSRFLERLASSVAKGGTTYLDAYRLTGITGDTFTKLMKRAVS
;
A
#
# COMPACT_ATOMS: atom_id res chain seq x y z
N MET A 1 -40.38 -24.44 15.97
CA MET A 1 -38.92 -24.65 15.95
C MET A 1 -38.45 -24.46 14.52
N ALA A 2 -37.53 -23.56 14.29
CA ALA A 2 -36.96 -23.35 12.93
C ALA A 2 -36.23 -24.63 12.52
N GLN A 3 -36.53 -25.16 11.35
CA GLN A 3 -35.90 -26.36 10.81
C GLN A 3 -34.42 -26.05 10.53
N THR A 4 -33.50 -26.74 11.22
CA THR A 4 -32.06 -26.55 11.02
C THR A 4 -31.65 -27.11 9.63
N VAL A 5 -31.38 -26.24 8.69
CA VAL A 5 -30.92 -26.61 7.34
C VAL A 5 -29.48 -27.08 7.41
N ARG A 6 -29.21 -28.32 6.97
CA ARG A 6 -27.88 -28.90 6.82
C ARG A 6 -27.49 -28.93 5.36
N VAL A 7 -26.22 -28.60 5.10
CA VAL A 7 -25.68 -28.50 3.74
C VAL A 7 -24.62 -29.57 3.52
N ASN A 8 -24.54 -30.05 2.30
CA ASN A 8 -23.44 -30.93 1.87
C ASN A 8 -22.36 -30.03 1.24
N VAL A 9 -21.18 -29.96 1.85
CA VAL A 9 -20.03 -29.26 1.32
C VAL A 9 -19.01 -30.30 0.89
N PRO A 10 -18.55 -30.29 -0.38
CA PRO A 10 -17.52 -31.21 -0.85
C PRO A 10 -16.24 -31.07 -0.01
N ARG A 11 -15.55 -32.19 0.23
CA ARG A 11 -14.29 -32.21 0.99
C ARG A 11 -13.24 -31.28 0.32
N THR A 12 -13.17 -31.32 -1.00
CA THR A 12 -12.25 -30.45 -1.78
C THR A 12 -12.47 -28.98 -1.51
N ILE A 13 -13.73 -28.54 -1.37
CA ILE A 13 -14.08 -27.17 -1.00
C ILE A 13 -13.70 -26.85 0.44
N LEU A 14 -13.97 -27.78 1.39
CA LEU A 14 -13.57 -27.60 2.79
C LEU A 14 -12.04 -27.44 2.91
N ASP A 15 -11.30 -28.32 2.26
CA ASP A 15 -9.83 -28.30 2.30
C ASP A 15 -9.28 -27.00 1.66
N TRP A 16 -9.84 -26.57 0.53
CA TRP A 16 -9.46 -25.34 -0.14
C TRP A 16 -9.78 -24.10 0.71
N VAL A 17 -11.01 -23.95 1.17
CA VAL A 17 -11.44 -22.78 1.97
C VAL A 17 -10.60 -22.62 3.24
N ILE A 18 -10.19 -23.76 3.85
CA ILE A 18 -9.33 -23.71 5.02
C ILE A 18 -7.90 -23.31 4.62
N SER A 19 -7.39 -23.81 3.49
CA SER A 19 -6.03 -23.49 3.04
C SER A 19 -5.81 -22.01 2.68
N ILE A 20 -6.87 -21.33 2.26
CA ILE A 20 -6.81 -19.88 1.92
C ILE A 20 -7.27 -18.98 3.07
N GLY A 21 -7.89 -19.55 4.13
CA GLY A 21 -8.43 -18.80 5.25
C GLY A 21 -7.44 -18.62 6.40
N THR A 22 -7.79 -17.75 7.35
CA THR A 22 -7.00 -17.48 8.56
C THR A 22 -7.36 -18.47 9.67
N GLU A 23 -6.68 -19.62 9.74
CA GLU A 23 -7.00 -20.70 10.68
C GLU A 23 -6.83 -20.34 12.18
N ASP A 24 -5.96 -19.37 12.49
CA ASP A 24 -5.63 -19.01 13.88
C ASP A 24 -6.84 -18.49 14.67
N HIS A 25 -7.86 -18.00 14.00
CA HIS A 25 -9.10 -17.52 14.61
C HIS A 25 -10.13 -18.60 14.91
N LEU A 26 -9.88 -19.86 14.52
CA LEU A 26 -10.79 -20.97 14.78
C LEU A 26 -10.64 -21.49 16.20
N SER A 27 -11.76 -21.63 16.92
CA SER A 27 -11.81 -22.32 18.20
C SER A 27 -11.61 -23.84 18.03
N GLU A 28 -11.20 -24.52 19.10
CA GLU A 28 -11.02 -25.98 19.10
C GLU A 28 -12.29 -26.72 18.67
N ASN A 29 -13.47 -26.28 19.14
CA ASN A 29 -14.75 -26.88 18.73
C ASN A 29 -15.03 -26.68 17.23
N GLN A 30 -14.63 -25.54 16.66
CA GLN A 30 -14.77 -25.30 15.21
C GLN A 30 -13.84 -26.22 14.41
N ARG A 31 -12.59 -26.40 14.84
CA ARG A 31 -11.63 -27.32 14.21
C ARG A 31 -12.16 -28.76 14.23
N GLN A 32 -12.66 -29.24 15.37
CA GLN A 32 -13.28 -30.57 15.51
C GLN A 32 -14.52 -30.74 14.60
N ASN A 33 -15.34 -29.70 14.46
CA ASN A 33 -16.48 -29.75 13.54
C ASN A 33 -16.03 -29.85 12.07
N ILE A 34 -15.03 -29.07 11.67
CA ILE A 34 -14.45 -29.12 10.33
C ILE A 34 -13.92 -30.53 10.02
N ASP A 35 -13.19 -31.15 10.97
CA ASP A 35 -12.68 -32.50 10.80
C ASP A 35 -13.81 -33.53 10.67
N ALA A 36 -14.88 -33.40 11.45
CA ALA A 36 -16.04 -34.26 11.32
C ALA A 36 -16.77 -34.08 9.97
N TRP A 37 -16.77 -32.88 9.40
CA TRP A 37 -17.32 -32.61 8.06
C TRP A 37 -16.43 -33.17 6.96
N ARG A 38 -15.11 -33.04 7.06
CA ARG A 38 -14.12 -33.62 6.14
C ARG A 38 -14.22 -35.15 6.07
N GLN A 39 -14.53 -35.79 7.20
CA GLN A 39 -14.72 -37.23 7.31
C GLN A 39 -16.12 -37.70 6.90
N GLY A 40 -17.04 -36.77 6.59
CA GLY A 40 -18.44 -37.09 6.30
C GLY A 40 -19.25 -37.59 7.50
N ALA A 41 -18.70 -37.53 8.73
CA ALA A 41 -19.36 -37.96 9.96
C ALA A 41 -20.55 -37.06 10.35
N LYS A 42 -20.51 -35.82 9.96
CA LYS A 42 -21.57 -34.81 10.19
C LYS A 42 -21.67 -33.89 8.96
N ARG A 43 -22.85 -33.27 8.80
CA ARG A 43 -23.05 -32.18 7.82
C ARG A 43 -23.18 -30.86 8.56
N PRO A 44 -22.49 -29.80 8.08
CA PRO A 44 -22.62 -28.46 8.67
C PRO A 44 -24.03 -27.91 8.51
N THR A 45 -24.43 -27.07 9.44
CA THR A 45 -25.59 -26.17 9.25
C THR A 45 -25.16 -24.88 8.55
N VAL A 46 -26.09 -24.17 7.93
CA VAL A 46 -25.85 -22.85 7.31
C VAL A 46 -25.24 -21.88 8.33
N SER A 47 -25.76 -21.82 9.56
CA SER A 47 -25.23 -20.96 10.60
C SER A 47 -23.80 -21.33 11.05
N GLN A 48 -23.46 -22.63 11.05
CA GLN A 48 -22.09 -23.07 11.37
C GLN A 48 -21.12 -22.66 10.25
N LEU A 49 -21.51 -22.83 8.98
CA LEU A 49 -20.70 -22.38 7.85
C LEU A 49 -20.51 -20.87 7.86
N HIS A 50 -21.55 -20.10 8.16
CA HIS A 50 -21.44 -18.63 8.28
C HIS A 50 -20.46 -18.24 9.38
N GLY A 51 -20.58 -18.84 10.58
CA GLY A 51 -19.64 -18.52 11.67
C GLY A 51 -18.19 -18.96 11.38
N ILE A 52 -17.97 -19.97 10.54
CA ILE A 52 -16.62 -20.38 10.10
C ILE A 52 -16.12 -19.45 8.99
N SER A 53 -16.96 -19.08 8.02
CA SER A 53 -16.66 -18.08 7.00
C SER A 53 -16.14 -16.78 7.63
N ASP A 54 -16.84 -16.26 8.65
CA ASP A 54 -16.43 -15.05 9.38
C ASP A 54 -15.06 -15.21 10.06
N LYS A 55 -14.80 -16.40 10.63
CA LYS A 55 -13.54 -16.69 11.32
C LYS A 55 -12.36 -16.88 10.37
N LEU A 56 -12.58 -17.59 9.28
CA LEU A 56 -11.59 -17.79 8.23
C LEU A 56 -11.40 -16.56 7.34
N GLN A 57 -12.30 -15.57 7.45
CA GLN A 57 -12.32 -14.36 6.62
C GLN A 57 -12.45 -14.68 5.11
N VAL A 58 -13.22 -15.72 4.78
CA VAL A 58 -13.47 -16.13 3.41
C VAL A 58 -14.93 -15.83 3.03
N PRO A 59 -15.23 -15.54 1.75
CA PRO A 59 -16.60 -15.34 1.31
C PRO A 59 -17.48 -16.56 1.61
N PHE A 60 -18.63 -16.34 2.26
CA PHE A 60 -19.58 -17.42 2.62
C PHE A 60 -20.01 -18.25 1.40
N GLY A 61 -20.11 -17.63 0.22
CA GLY A 61 -20.47 -18.29 -1.02
C GLY A 61 -19.49 -19.40 -1.45
N TYR A 62 -18.23 -19.35 -1.01
CA TYR A 62 -17.23 -20.34 -1.37
C TYR A 62 -17.60 -21.76 -0.93
N PHE A 63 -18.30 -21.92 0.21
CA PHE A 63 -18.78 -23.22 0.67
C PHE A 63 -19.83 -23.88 -0.24
N PHE A 64 -20.37 -23.16 -1.19
CA PHE A 64 -21.41 -23.63 -2.11
C PHE A 64 -20.92 -23.76 -3.58
N MET A 65 -19.60 -23.67 -3.77
CA MET A 65 -19.01 -23.90 -5.08
C MET A 65 -18.82 -25.39 -5.36
N ASP A 66 -18.83 -25.76 -6.62
CA ASP A 66 -18.62 -27.14 -7.05
C ASP A 66 -17.12 -27.52 -7.04
N GLU A 67 -16.25 -26.54 -7.32
CA GLU A 67 -14.80 -26.71 -7.34
C GLU A 67 -14.08 -25.45 -6.81
N PRO A 68 -12.83 -25.59 -6.29
CA PRO A 68 -11.99 -24.46 -5.90
C PRO A 68 -11.74 -23.52 -7.07
N ILE A 69 -11.69 -22.22 -6.78
CA ILE A 69 -11.29 -21.17 -7.73
C ILE A 69 -9.94 -20.58 -7.33
N ASP A 70 -9.24 -20.02 -8.30
CA ASP A 70 -8.09 -19.14 -8.03
C ASP A 70 -8.60 -17.73 -7.80
N ASP A 71 -8.64 -17.29 -6.54
CA ASP A 71 -9.03 -15.95 -6.12
C ASP A 71 -7.82 -15.03 -5.88
N THR A 72 -6.64 -15.43 -6.37
CA THR A 72 -5.42 -14.64 -6.27
C THR A 72 -5.53 -13.36 -7.09
N PRO A 73 -5.42 -12.18 -6.48
CA PRO A 73 -5.49 -10.92 -7.23
C PRO A 73 -4.39 -10.83 -8.29
N PRO A 74 -4.68 -10.32 -9.51
CA PRO A 74 -3.69 -10.22 -10.59
C PRO A 74 -2.42 -9.44 -10.21
N VAL A 75 -2.54 -8.42 -9.38
CA VAL A 75 -1.38 -7.64 -8.90
C VAL A 75 -0.45 -8.46 -8.01
N TYR A 76 -0.99 -9.42 -7.24
CA TYR A 76 -0.18 -10.35 -6.45
C TYR A 76 0.54 -11.39 -7.31
N ALA A 77 -0.13 -11.89 -8.34
CA ALA A 77 0.47 -12.87 -9.26
C ALA A 77 1.67 -12.31 -10.03
N LYS A 78 1.76 -10.98 -10.18
CA LYS A 78 2.90 -10.30 -10.81
C LYS A 78 4.06 -10.00 -9.84
N ARG A 79 3.86 -10.20 -8.54
CA ARG A 79 4.88 -9.96 -7.52
C ARG A 79 6.11 -10.82 -7.73
N THR A 80 7.27 -10.21 -7.88
CA THR A 80 8.56 -10.89 -7.98
C THR A 80 9.37 -10.63 -6.71
N ILE A 81 9.41 -11.60 -5.81
CA ILE A 81 10.33 -11.57 -4.66
C ILE A 81 11.63 -12.26 -5.08
N GLY A 82 12.69 -11.50 -5.30
CA GLY A 82 14.03 -12.05 -5.51
C GLY A 82 14.13 -13.09 -6.63
N SER A 83 13.52 -12.88 -7.80
CA SER A 83 13.47 -13.82 -8.93
C SER A 83 12.71 -15.13 -8.70
N GLN A 84 12.02 -15.26 -7.58
CA GLN A 84 11.11 -16.37 -7.31
C GLN A 84 9.67 -15.88 -7.31
N GLN A 85 8.78 -16.65 -7.93
CA GLN A 85 7.35 -16.40 -7.79
C GLN A 85 6.94 -16.49 -6.32
N PRO A 86 5.94 -15.69 -5.86
CA PRO A 86 5.45 -15.78 -4.49
C PRO A 86 5.13 -17.24 -4.15
N GLN A 87 5.72 -17.76 -3.08
CA GLN A 87 5.36 -19.07 -2.59
C GLN A 87 4.16 -18.93 -1.66
N GLY A 88 3.01 -19.43 -2.08
CA GLY A 88 1.80 -19.48 -1.28
C GLY A 88 0.70 -18.52 -1.75
N HIS A 89 -0.48 -18.66 -1.17
CA HIS A 89 -1.61 -17.76 -1.34
C HIS A 89 -1.36 -16.45 -0.59
N PRO A 90 -1.84 -15.30 -1.12
CA PRO A 90 -1.85 -14.04 -0.37
C PRO A 90 -2.73 -14.18 0.88
N SER A 91 -2.40 -13.41 1.92
CA SER A 91 -3.27 -13.35 3.10
C SER A 91 -4.67 -12.84 2.71
N ARG A 92 -5.70 -13.25 3.47
CA ARG A 92 -7.06 -12.72 3.27
C ARG A 92 -7.11 -11.21 3.49
N ASP A 93 -6.24 -10.67 4.33
CA ASP A 93 -6.16 -9.24 4.60
C ASP A 93 -5.67 -8.47 3.37
N LEU A 94 -4.69 -9.01 2.66
CA LEU A 94 -4.22 -8.44 1.40
C LEU A 94 -5.26 -8.57 0.29
N VAL A 95 -5.87 -9.74 0.12
CA VAL A 95 -6.92 -9.96 -0.91
C VAL A 95 -8.09 -8.99 -0.70
N ASP A 96 -8.66 -8.93 0.50
CA ASP A 96 -9.77 -8.04 0.81
C ASP A 96 -9.42 -6.56 0.63
N THR A 97 -8.14 -6.19 0.89
CA THR A 97 -7.66 -4.82 0.67
C THR A 97 -7.57 -4.50 -0.83
N ILE A 98 -7.01 -5.41 -1.63
CA ILE A 98 -6.94 -5.23 -3.10
C ILE A 98 -8.34 -5.16 -3.70
N ASP A 99 -9.26 -6.02 -3.28
CA ASP A 99 -10.65 -6.02 -3.75
C ASP A 99 -11.36 -4.70 -3.43
N GLN A 100 -11.16 -4.17 -2.22
CA GLN A 100 -11.70 -2.86 -1.84
C GLN A 100 -11.11 -1.74 -2.72
N MET A 101 -9.80 -1.74 -2.95
CA MET A 101 -9.14 -0.73 -3.77
C MET A 101 -9.57 -0.84 -5.25
N THR A 102 -9.76 -2.05 -5.76
CA THR A 102 -10.30 -2.30 -7.11
C THR A 102 -11.71 -1.74 -7.25
N ALA A 103 -12.59 -1.97 -6.26
CA ALA A 103 -13.94 -1.41 -6.28
C ALA A 103 -13.93 0.14 -6.27
N ILE A 104 -13.02 0.76 -5.50
CA ILE A 104 -12.83 2.22 -5.51
C ILE A 104 -12.33 2.70 -6.87
N GLN A 105 -11.35 2.00 -7.46
CA GLN A 105 -10.80 2.31 -8.78
C GLN A 105 -11.88 2.24 -9.86
N ASP A 106 -12.67 1.17 -9.88
CA ASP A 106 -13.76 0.98 -10.85
C ASP A 106 -14.80 2.09 -10.74
N TRP A 107 -15.21 2.45 -9.52
CA TRP A 107 -16.11 3.57 -9.30
C TRP A 107 -15.50 4.89 -9.81
N ALA A 108 -14.26 5.19 -9.46
CA ALA A 108 -13.60 6.43 -9.86
C ALA A 108 -13.38 6.51 -11.39
N ARG A 109 -13.07 5.37 -12.02
CA ARG A 109 -12.98 5.25 -13.47
C ARG A 109 -14.32 5.58 -14.13
N GLN A 110 -15.41 4.96 -13.67
CA GLN A 110 -16.75 5.20 -14.22
C GLN A 110 -17.18 6.65 -14.01
N ASP A 111 -17.00 7.19 -12.79
CA ASP A 111 -17.32 8.59 -12.50
C ASP A 111 -16.53 9.56 -13.39
N ARG A 112 -15.25 9.25 -13.70
CA ARG A 112 -14.46 10.07 -14.63
C ARG A 112 -15.00 10.00 -16.05
N ILE A 113 -15.36 8.82 -16.55
CA ILE A 113 -15.91 8.61 -17.89
C ILE A 113 -17.27 9.33 -18.02
N ASP A 114 -18.15 9.18 -17.04
CA ASP A 114 -19.49 9.79 -17.04
C ASP A 114 -19.45 11.32 -17.00
N ASN A 115 -18.37 11.89 -16.44
CA ASN A 115 -18.13 13.34 -16.41
C ASN A 115 -17.17 13.80 -17.55
N GLU A 116 -17.14 13.08 -18.67
CA GLU A 116 -16.35 13.41 -19.88
C GLU A 116 -14.84 13.58 -19.63
N GLY A 117 -14.31 12.95 -18.60
CA GLY A 117 -12.88 12.97 -18.29
C GLY A 117 -12.06 12.17 -19.30
N THR A 118 -10.90 12.70 -19.67
CA THR A 118 -9.96 12.03 -20.57
C THR A 118 -9.04 11.05 -19.82
N ARG A 119 -8.40 10.16 -20.58
CA ARG A 119 -7.29 9.33 -20.07
C ARG A 119 -6.18 10.20 -19.51
N LEU A 120 -5.49 9.69 -18.51
CA LEU A 120 -4.32 10.34 -17.93
C LEU A 120 -3.08 10.02 -18.80
N GLU A 121 -2.52 11.04 -19.42
CA GLU A 121 -1.41 10.90 -20.38
C GLU A 121 -0.15 10.28 -19.76
N GLN A 122 0.05 10.46 -18.45
CA GLN A 122 1.22 9.93 -17.75
C GLN A 122 1.17 8.41 -17.53
N VAL A 123 0.00 7.77 -17.56
CA VAL A 123 -0.12 6.32 -17.32
C VAL A 123 0.47 5.55 -18.49
N GLY A 124 1.50 4.73 -18.22
CA GLY A 124 2.19 3.96 -19.26
C GLY A 124 2.88 4.81 -20.32
N SER A 125 3.21 6.07 -19.99
CA SER A 125 3.86 6.99 -20.95
C SER A 125 5.35 6.71 -21.13
N ARG A 126 5.94 5.86 -20.31
CA ARG A 126 7.36 5.51 -20.29
C ARG A 126 7.56 3.99 -20.28
N THR A 127 8.74 3.58 -20.70
CA THR A 127 9.20 2.19 -20.67
C THR A 127 10.49 2.08 -19.85
N ILE A 128 10.83 0.87 -19.42
CA ILE A 128 12.10 0.61 -18.72
C ILE A 128 13.34 0.97 -19.54
N ASN A 129 13.22 1.10 -20.88
CA ASN A 129 14.31 1.44 -21.77
C ASN A 129 14.54 2.96 -21.88
N ASP A 130 13.62 3.78 -21.43
CA ASP A 130 13.76 5.25 -21.44
C ASP A 130 14.79 5.76 -20.42
N GLY A 131 15.14 4.92 -19.44
CA GLY A 131 16.03 5.26 -18.33
C GLY A 131 15.35 6.07 -17.24
N SER A 132 15.89 5.98 -16.01
CA SER A 132 15.33 6.61 -14.81
C SER A 132 15.27 8.14 -14.90
N ASP A 133 16.23 8.80 -15.55
CA ASP A 133 16.31 10.26 -15.63
C ASP A 133 15.12 10.90 -16.38
N LEU A 134 14.68 10.29 -17.48
CA LEU A 134 13.50 10.79 -18.21
C LEU A 134 12.22 10.62 -17.39
N ILE A 135 12.08 9.50 -16.69
CA ILE A 135 10.94 9.23 -15.82
C ILE A 135 10.92 10.25 -14.66
N VAL A 136 12.06 10.48 -14.02
CA VAL A 136 12.22 11.49 -12.95
C VAL A 136 11.81 12.88 -13.43
N LYS A 137 12.28 13.28 -14.61
CA LYS A 137 11.95 14.59 -15.21
C LYS A 137 10.45 14.75 -15.46
N ASP A 138 9.81 13.70 -15.94
CA ASP A 138 8.37 13.72 -16.22
C ASP A 138 7.54 13.73 -14.94
N ILE A 139 7.89 12.90 -13.93
CA ILE A 139 7.24 12.90 -12.62
C ILE A 139 7.37 14.29 -11.97
N ARG A 140 8.58 14.88 -11.93
CA ARG A 140 8.79 16.23 -11.38
C ARG A 140 7.92 17.27 -12.07
N ARG A 141 7.82 17.21 -13.40
CA ARG A 141 6.97 18.12 -14.19
C ARG A 141 5.49 17.95 -13.82
N ALA A 142 5.00 16.73 -13.77
CA ALA A 142 3.61 16.44 -13.46
C ALA A 142 3.24 16.86 -12.03
N LEU A 143 4.10 16.59 -11.07
CA LEU A 143 3.92 16.98 -9.66
C LEU A 143 4.21 18.48 -9.43
N LYS A 144 4.70 19.22 -10.43
CA LYS A 144 5.09 20.64 -10.32
C LYS A 144 6.08 20.86 -9.16
N ILE A 145 7.09 20.00 -9.07
CA ILE A 145 8.21 20.12 -8.12
C ILE A 145 9.50 20.40 -8.89
N ASP A 146 10.35 21.23 -8.30
CA ASP A 146 11.70 21.48 -8.83
C ASP A 146 12.69 20.41 -8.32
N GLU A 147 13.91 20.45 -8.79
CA GLU A 147 14.95 19.49 -8.44
C GLU A 147 15.32 19.52 -6.96
N HIS A 148 15.20 20.70 -6.34
CA HIS A 148 15.55 20.95 -4.95
C HIS A 148 14.32 21.15 -4.04
N TRP A 149 13.18 20.58 -4.41
CA TRP A 149 11.88 20.77 -3.75
C TRP A 149 11.94 20.54 -2.24
N TYR A 150 12.75 19.59 -1.77
CA TYR A 150 12.94 19.24 -0.34
C TYR A 150 13.75 20.28 0.44
N ARG A 151 14.46 21.21 -0.22
CA ARG A 151 15.18 22.33 0.42
C ARG A 151 14.25 23.40 0.96
N LYS A 152 12.98 23.41 0.59
CA LYS A 152 11.98 24.34 1.12
C LYS A 152 11.73 24.08 2.59
N SER A 153 11.43 25.14 3.34
CA SER A 153 11.28 25.09 4.79
C SER A 153 10.38 23.94 5.26
N GLY A 154 10.93 23.08 6.09
CA GLY A 154 10.24 21.97 6.72
C GLY A 154 10.07 20.71 5.85
N LEU A 155 10.44 20.69 4.55
CA LEU A 155 10.27 19.53 3.69
C LEU A 155 11.38 18.46 3.81
N HIS A 156 12.37 18.71 4.64
CA HIS A 156 13.28 17.66 5.12
C HIS A 156 12.58 16.70 6.11
N ASP A 157 11.44 17.08 6.68
CA ASP A 157 10.56 16.25 7.48
C ASP A 157 9.80 15.28 6.56
N PRO A 158 9.96 13.95 6.71
CA PRO A 158 9.34 12.97 5.81
C PRO A 158 7.82 13.02 5.79
N ALA A 159 7.16 13.34 6.92
CA ALA A 159 5.70 13.45 6.98
C ALA A 159 5.18 14.63 6.15
N LYS A 160 5.87 15.78 6.22
CA LYS A 160 5.53 16.97 5.42
C LYS A 160 5.85 16.74 3.94
N ALA A 161 6.96 16.08 3.64
CA ALA A 161 7.34 15.69 2.28
C ALA A 161 6.30 14.74 1.68
N PHE A 162 5.89 13.71 2.42
CA PHE A 162 4.83 12.77 2.02
C PHE A 162 3.52 13.51 1.72
N LYS A 163 3.08 14.39 2.63
CA LYS A 163 1.87 15.17 2.45
C LYS A 163 1.92 15.99 1.16
N LEU A 164 3.02 16.72 0.93
CA LEU A 164 3.19 17.52 -0.29
C LEU A 164 3.13 16.65 -1.56
N LEU A 165 3.93 15.56 -1.61
CA LEU A 165 3.98 14.73 -2.81
C LEU A 165 2.66 14.01 -3.06
N ARG A 166 1.97 13.57 -1.99
CA ARG A 166 0.62 13.02 -2.07
C ARG A 166 -0.36 14.02 -2.69
N GLU A 167 -0.47 15.24 -2.14
CA GLU A 167 -1.36 16.29 -2.64
C GLU A 167 -1.04 16.63 -4.13
N ARG A 168 0.23 16.63 -4.51
CA ARG A 168 0.65 16.85 -5.89
C ARG A 168 0.27 15.70 -6.81
N ALA A 169 0.43 14.46 -6.38
CA ALA A 169 0.05 13.27 -7.13
C ALA A 169 -1.48 13.17 -7.30
N GLU A 170 -2.24 13.36 -6.22
CA GLU A 170 -3.71 13.49 -6.26
C GLU A 170 -4.12 14.59 -7.27
N GLY A 171 -3.36 15.70 -7.30
CA GLY A 171 -3.52 16.80 -8.26
C GLY A 171 -3.40 16.42 -9.72
N THR A 172 -2.72 15.32 -10.05
CA THR A 172 -2.60 14.80 -11.43
C THR A 172 -3.71 13.81 -11.80
N GLY A 173 -4.56 13.44 -10.85
CA GLY A 173 -5.65 12.47 -11.04
C GLY A 173 -5.31 11.03 -10.63
N ILE A 174 -4.14 10.81 -10.02
CA ILE A 174 -3.77 9.51 -9.43
C ILE A 174 -4.43 9.43 -8.06
N LEU A 175 -5.14 8.33 -7.79
CA LEU A 175 -5.76 8.08 -6.49
C LEU A 175 -4.72 7.60 -5.49
N ILE A 176 -4.58 8.29 -4.35
CA ILE A 176 -3.63 7.89 -3.30
C ILE A 176 -4.40 7.47 -2.04
N MET A 177 -4.42 6.18 -1.80
CA MET A 177 -5.05 5.57 -0.63
C MET A 177 -3.99 5.11 0.37
N GLN A 178 -4.30 5.12 1.66
CA GLN A 178 -3.42 4.55 2.68
C GLN A 178 -4.25 4.00 3.85
N ASN A 179 -3.86 2.87 4.38
CA ASN A 179 -4.47 2.30 5.59
C ASN A 179 -3.49 1.37 6.30
N GLY A 180 -3.69 1.13 7.59
CA GLY A 180 -2.95 0.13 8.37
C GLY A 180 -3.82 -1.06 8.78
N VAL A 181 -5.10 -1.11 8.34
CA VAL A 181 -6.03 -2.19 8.67
C VAL A 181 -6.91 -2.49 7.46
N VAL A 182 -7.49 -3.67 7.41
CA VAL A 182 -8.47 -4.02 6.37
C VAL A 182 -9.76 -3.21 6.59
N GLY A 183 -10.12 -2.38 5.62
CA GLY A 183 -11.29 -1.50 5.73
C GLY A 183 -11.23 -0.63 6.99
N ASN A 184 -12.20 -0.80 7.90
CA ASN A 184 -12.24 -0.12 9.20
C ASN A 184 -12.05 -1.09 10.38
N ASN A 185 -11.58 -2.31 10.14
CA ASN A 185 -11.45 -3.34 11.16
C ASN A 185 -10.07 -3.30 11.84
N THR A 186 -9.99 -2.67 13.01
CA THR A 186 -8.75 -2.57 13.80
C THR A 186 -8.21 -3.91 14.32
N HIS A 187 -8.99 -5.00 14.23
CA HIS A 187 -8.55 -6.35 14.55
C HIS A 187 -7.92 -7.09 13.37
N ARG A 188 -7.81 -6.44 12.22
CA ARG A 188 -7.18 -6.95 11.01
C ARG A 188 -6.08 -5.99 10.54
N PRO A 189 -4.96 -5.89 11.28
CA PRO A 189 -3.82 -5.07 10.85
C PRO A 189 -3.19 -5.65 9.59
N LEU A 190 -2.81 -4.78 8.67
CA LEU A 190 -2.08 -5.19 7.47
C LEU A 190 -0.62 -5.53 7.83
N ASP A 191 -0.08 -6.60 7.24
CA ASP A 191 1.28 -7.03 7.48
C ASP A 191 2.27 -6.26 6.57
N PRO A 192 3.17 -5.40 7.13
CA PRO A 192 4.16 -4.67 6.33
C PRO A 192 5.26 -5.60 5.79
N THR A 193 5.40 -6.82 6.32
CA THR A 193 6.33 -7.82 5.78
C THR A 193 5.77 -8.52 4.54
N GLU A 194 4.44 -8.59 4.40
CA GLU A 194 3.78 -9.11 3.21
C GLU A 194 3.82 -8.08 2.07
N PHE A 195 3.46 -6.82 2.34
CA PHE A 195 3.51 -5.75 1.35
C PHE A 195 3.60 -4.37 2.01
N ARG A 196 4.26 -3.42 1.35
CA ARG A 196 4.36 -2.01 1.76
C ARG A 196 3.45 -1.09 0.95
N ALA A 197 3.31 -1.38 -0.32
CA ALA A 197 2.47 -0.62 -1.23
C ALA A 197 2.07 -1.49 -2.43
N PHE A 198 1.11 -1.03 -3.21
CA PHE A 198 0.83 -1.55 -4.54
C PHE A 198 0.17 -0.49 -5.43
N THR A 199 0.32 -0.68 -6.73
CA THR A 199 -0.31 0.15 -7.75
C THR A 199 -1.30 -0.69 -8.56
N LEU A 200 -2.50 -0.15 -8.78
CA LEU A 200 -3.48 -0.67 -9.73
C LEU A 200 -3.52 0.27 -10.95
N ILE A 201 -3.10 -0.23 -12.10
CA ILE A 201 -3.00 0.57 -13.32
C ILE A 201 -4.35 0.62 -14.03
N ASP A 202 -4.83 1.82 -14.27
CA ASP A 202 -5.96 2.12 -15.13
C ASP A 202 -5.73 3.47 -15.82
N PRO A 203 -6.03 3.62 -17.13
CA PRO A 203 -5.77 4.87 -17.84
C PRO A 203 -6.63 6.06 -17.39
N TYR A 204 -7.71 5.84 -16.67
CA TYR A 204 -8.61 6.89 -16.16
C TYR A 204 -8.47 7.11 -14.65
N ALA A 205 -8.20 6.04 -13.90
CA ALA A 205 -8.18 6.06 -12.44
C ALA A 205 -7.04 5.19 -11.87
N PRO A 206 -5.75 5.47 -12.18
CA PRO A 206 -4.65 4.74 -11.54
C PRO A 206 -4.72 4.98 -10.04
N LEU A 207 -4.51 3.90 -9.26
CA LEU A 207 -4.60 3.93 -7.81
C LEU A 207 -3.31 3.41 -7.18
N ILE A 208 -2.78 4.14 -6.22
CA ILE A 208 -1.68 3.73 -5.35
C ILE A 208 -2.24 3.51 -3.96
N PHE A 209 -1.95 2.34 -3.37
CA PHE A 209 -2.24 2.05 -1.96
C PHE A 209 -0.95 1.94 -1.17
N ILE A 210 -0.88 2.63 -0.01
CA ILE A 210 0.25 2.60 0.92
C ILE A 210 -0.18 1.92 2.22
N ASN A 211 0.51 0.84 2.59
CA ASN A 211 0.35 0.21 3.90
C ASN A 211 0.95 1.13 4.98
N LYS A 212 0.12 1.48 5.97
CA LYS A 212 0.49 2.43 7.04
C LYS A 212 0.87 1.73 8.34
N THR A 213 0.81 0.40 8.41
CA THR A 213 1.08 -0.36 9.63
C THR A 213 2.56 -0.28 9.98
N ASP A 214 2.87 0.30 11.14
CA ASP A 214 4.20 0.39 11.75
C ASP A 214 5.36 0.84 10.83
N GLU A 215 5.02 1.43 9.68
CA GLU A 215 6.00 1.91 8.71
C GLU A 215 6.50 3.32 9.07
N PRO A 216 7.84 3.53 9.12
CA PRO A 216 8.41 4.87 9.27
C PRO A 216 7.94 5.81 8.15
N GLU A 217 7.75 7.10 8.47
CA GLU A 217 7.36 8.12 7.48
C GLU A 217 8.30 8.15 6.26
N THR A 218 9.59 7.86 6.47
CA THR A 218 10.58 7.76 5.39
C THR A 218 10.30 6.60 4.45
N ALA A 219 9.86 5.46 4.97
CA ALA A 219 9.52 4.28 4.17
C ALA A 219 8.25 4.54 3.36
N ARG A 220 7.20 5.12 3.97
CA ARG A 220 5.96 5.49 3.26
C ARG A 220 6.21 6.53 2.16
N LEU A 221 7.08 7.50 2.41
CA LEU A 221 7.49 8.48 1.42
C LEU A 221 8.20 7.81 0.24
N PHE A 222 9.12 6.89 0.52
CA PHE A 222 9.81 6.13 -0.52
C PHE A 222 8.84 5.28 -1.33
N SER A 223 7.95 4.53 -0.66
CA SER A 223 6.93 3.70 -1.31
C SER A 223 6.03 4.55 -2.24
N LEU A 224 5.57 5.72 -1.81
CA LEU A 224 4.76 6.61 -2.65
C LEU A 224 5.49 6.98 -3.96
N VAL A 225 6.76 7.38 -3.88
CA VAL A 225 7.52 7.79 -5.08
C VAL A 225 7.88 6.60 -5.96
N HIS A 226 8.12 5.44 -5.36
CA HIS A 226 8.33 4.18 -6.05
C HIS A 226 7.08 3.77 -6.86
N GLU A 227 5.91 3.79 -6.23
CA GLU A 227 4.64 3.48 -6.89
C GLU A 227 4.26 4.49 -7.99
N LEU A 228 4.66 5.76 -7.85
CA LEU A 228 4.51 6.73 -8.94
C LEU A 228 5.29 6.30 -10.18
N ALA A 229 6.49 5.72 -10.03
CA ALA A 229 7.24 5.21 -11.18
C ALA A 229 6.49 4.08 -11.90
N HIS A 230 5.83 3.17 -11.16
CA HIS A 230 4.96 2.14 -11.74
C HIS A 230 3.82 2.73 -12.57
N VAL A 231 3.21 3.82 -12.15
CA VAL A 231 2.17 4.51 -12.93
C VAL A 231 2.72 4.98 -14.27
N TRP A 232 3.90 5.62 -14.30
CA TRP A 232 4.54 6.06 -15.55
C TRP A 232 4.93 4.90 -16.47
N LEU A 233 5.34 3.78 -15.88
CA LEU A 233 5.71 2.56 -16.61
C LEU A 233 4.49 1.71 -17.03
N GLY A 234 3.29 2.00 -16.51
CA GLY A 234 2.08 1.25 -16.82
C GLY A 234 2.12 -0.20 -16.33
N ALA A 235 2.78 -0.45 -15.20
CA ALA A 235 2.99 -1.78 -14.67
C ALA A 235 2.35 -1.93 -13.27
N ASP A 236 1.34 -2.81 -13.17
CA ASP A 236 0.80 -3.23 -11.87
C ASP A 236 1.82 -4.11 -11.16
N GLU A 237 2.19 -3.77 -9.95
CA GLU A 237 3.06 -4.60 -9.12
C GLU A 237 2.78 -4.37 -7.64
N LEU A 238 3.17 -5.34 -6.81
CA LEU A 238 3.06 -5.27 -5.36
C LEU A 238 4.46 -5.12 -4.77
N TYR A 239 4.70 -3.99 -4.12
CA TYR A 239 6.00 -3.63 -3.58
C TYR A 239 6.26 -4.22 -2.18
N ASN A 240 7.42 -4.83 -2.00
CA ASN A 240 7.95 -5.23 -0.70
C ASN A 240 9.49 -5.13 -0.66
N ASP A 241 10.00 -4.25 0.19
CA ASP A 241 11.43 -3.95 0.34
C ASP A 241 12.10 -4.85 1.41
N THR A 242 11.90 -6.16 1.36
CA THR A 242 12.47 -7.05 2.39
C THR A 242 13.87 -7.56 2.10
N ALA A 243 14.50 -7.21 0.98
CA ALA A 243 15.81 -7.80 0.67
C ALA A 243 16.74 -6.89 -0.13
N LEU A 244 17.99 -6.86 0.27
CA LEU A 244 19.13 -6.49 -0.56
C LEU A 244 19.27 -7.47 -1.74
N PRO A 245 19.77 -7.02 -2.87
CA PRO A 245 19.36 -7.39 -4.21
C PRO A 245 20.09 -8.61 -4.78
N THR A 246 19.56 -9.79 -4.56
CA THR A 246 19.82 -10.88 -5.48
C THR A 246 18.48 -11.33 -6.07
N GLY A 247 18.12 -10.74 -7.23
CA GLY A 247 16.94 -11.14 -7.95
C GLY A 247 15.86 -10.09 -8.22
N VAL A 248 16.16 -8.81 -7.96
CA VAL A 248 15.26 -7.68 -8.29
C VAL A 248 15.09 -7.58 -9.80
N THR A 249 13.86 -7.48 -10.28
CA THR A 249 13.59 -7.30 -11.71
C THR A 249 14.15 -5.97 -12.23
N ARG A 250 14.36 -5.84 -13.54
CA ARG A 250 14.79 -4.58 -14.14
C ARG A 250 13.77 -3.46 -13.90
N LEU A 251 12.49 -3.80 -13.87
CA LEU A 251 11.40 -2.87 -13.56
C LEU A 251 11.58 -2.28 -12.16
N GLU A 252 11.73 -3.12 -11.14
CA GLU A 252 11.93 -2.71 -9.75
C GLU A 252 13.21 -1.88 -9.57
N GLN A 253 14.30 -2.24 -10.27
CA GLN A 253 15.52 -1.46 -10.26
C GLN A 253 15.29 -0.03 -10.75
N VAL A 254 14.56 0.13 -11.86
CA VAL A 254 14.21 1.45 -12.42
C VAL A 254 13.32 2.23 -11.46
N CYS A 255 12.31 1.61 -10.87
CA CYS A 255 11.43 2.26 -9.87
C CYS A 255 12.22 2.73 -8.64
N ASN A 256 13.14 1.90 -8.13
CA ASN A 256 14.03 2.27 -7.02
C ASN A 256 15.00 3.40 -7.39
N GLU A 257 15.56 3.39 -8.61
CA GLU A 257 16.40 4.47 -9.13
C GLU A 257 15.63 5.78 -9.20
N VAL A 258 14.41 5.75 -9.74
CA VAL A 258 13.52 6.92 -9.84
C VAL A 258 13.18 7.47 -8.46
N ALA A 259 12.73 6.62 -7.53
CA ALA A 259 12.40 7.04 -6.17
C ALA A 259 13.60 7.69 -5.49
N THR A 260 14.76 7.05 -5.62
CA THR A 260 15.99 7.57 -5.04
C THR A 260 16.42 8.90 -5.68
N ALA A 261 16.32 9.06 -7.00
CA ALA A 261 16.71 10.30 -7.68
C ALA A 261 15.79 11.48 -7.34
N ILE A 262 14.51 11.22 -7.06
CA ILE A 262 13.56 12.27 -6.63
C ILE A 262 13.80 12.68 -5.18
N LEU A 263 14.06 11.73 -4.27
CA LEU A 263 14.16 11.98 -2.84
C LEU A 263 15.59 12.35 -2.38
N LEU A 264 16.60 11.86 -3.07
CA LEU A 264 18.03 12.00 -2.73
C LEU A 264 18.88 12.13 -4.00
N PRO A 265 18.83 13.27 -4.71
CA PRO A 265 19.62 13.48 -5.93
C PRO A 265 21.12 13.38 -5.66
N ASP A 266 21.85 12.73 -6.59
CA ASP A 266 23.29 12.45 -6.43
C ASP A 266 24.13 13.72 -6.28
N GLU A 267 23.88 14.74 -7.10
CA GLU A 267 24.62 16.01 -7.06
C GLU A 267 24.48 16.71 -5.71
N ASP A 268 23.24 16.86 -5.23
CA ASP A 268 22.96 17.48 -3.93
C ASP A 268 23.52 16.70 -2.77
N PHE A 269 23.46 15.36 -2.84
CA PHE A 269 24.02 14.50 -1.82
C PHE A 269 25.54 14.68 -1.74
N LEU A 270 26.24 14.65 -2.86
CA LEU A 270 27.70 14.80 -2.92
C LEU A 270 28.15 16.21 -2.50
N GLU A 271 27.46 17.27 -2.96
CA GLU A 271 27.70 18.64 -2.51
C GLU A 271 27.56 18.75 -0.99
N THR A 272 26.47 18.21 -0.44
CA THR A 272 26.21 18.24 1.01
C THR A 272 27.25 17.42 1.77
N TRP A 273 27.60 16.24 1.28
CA TRP A 273 28.63 15.38 1.89
C TRP A 273 29.99 16.10 1.96
N GLN A 274 30.40 16.78 0.89
CA GLN A 274 31.66 17.51 0.81
C GLN A 274 31.70 18.78 1.67
N SER A 275 30.53 19.39 1.90
CA SER A 275 30.41 20.59 2.75
C SER A 275 30.59 20.30 4.25
N ILE A 276 30.45 19.05 4.68
CA ILE A 276 30.63 18.64 6.07
C ILE A 276 32.11 18.41 6.35
N PRO A 277 32.69 18.97 7.43
CA PRO A 277 34.11 18.83 7.75
C PRO A 277 34.58 17.36 7.80
N ASN A 278 35.83 17.10 7.36
CA ASN A 278 36.33 15.73 7.24
C ASN A 278 36.60 15.04 8.60
N ASP A 279 36.75 15.79 9.65
CA ASP A 279 36.92 15.32 11.04
C ASP A 279 35.59 14.97 11.72
N THR A 280 34.47 15.23 11.08
CA THR A 280 33.13 14.87 11.57
C THR A 280 32.94 13.36 11.56
N THR A 281 32.46 12.81 12.68
CA THR A 281 32.13 11.39 12.75
C THR A 281 31.03 11.00 11.78
N LEU A 282 30.98 9.72 11.38
CA LEU A 282 29.96 9.27 10.42
C LEU A 282 28.53 9.49 10.93
N ASP A 283 28.29 9.26 12.23
CA ASP A 283 26.97 9.45 12.85
C ASP A 283 26.54 10.93 12.80
N GLU A 284 27.42 11.85 13.13
CA GLU A 284 27.16 13.28 13.02
C GLU A 284 26.92 13.69 11.56
N ARG A 285 27.73 13.15 10.62
CA ARG A 285 27.56 13.38 9.19
C ARG A 285 26.19 12.92 8.70
N MET A 286 25.73 11.73 9.12
CA MET A 286 24.37 11.24 8.80
C MET A 286 23.28 12.11 9.40
N LYS A 287 23.46 12.64 10.61
CA LYS A 287 22.53 13.60 11.23
C LYS A 287 22.45 14.92 10.46
N GLU A 288 23.57 15.44 9.96
CA GLU A 288 23.58 16.65 9.13
C GLU A 288 22.86 16.41 7.78
N LEU A 289 23.11 15.29 7.13
CA LEU A 289 22.40 14.91 5.90
C LEU A 289 20.89 14.78 6.11
N LYS A 290 20.45 14.20 7.25
CA LYS A 290 19.01 14.11 7.59
C LYS A 290 18.32 15.46 7.79
N LYS A 291 19.03 16.50 8.15
CA LYS A 291 18.47 17.86 8.21
C LYS A 291 18.14 18.42 6.84
N ARG A 292 18.65 17.81 5.78
CA ARG A 292 18.49 18.28 4.40
C ARG A 292 17.58 17.39 3.56
N PHE A 293 17.64 16.07 3.76
CA PHE A 293 16.94 15.10 2.93
C PHE A 293 15.86 14.33 3.72
N PRO A 294 14.66 14.15 3.18
CA PRO A 294 13.55 13.44 3.85
C PRO A 294 13.66 11.92 3.70
N VAL A 295 14.84 11.34 3.91
CA VAL A 295 15.11 9.92 3.72
C VAL A 295 15.65 9.26 4.98
N SER A 296 15.67 7.92 5.04
CA SER A 296 16.20 7.16 6.17
C SER A 296 17.73 7.21 6.26
N HIS A 297 18.27 6.92 7.44
CA HIS A 297 19.73 6.74 7.62
C HIS A 297 20.28 5.65 6.70
N THR A 298 19.55 4.54 6.55
CA THR A 298 19.92 3.45 5.64
C THR A 298 20.03 3.92 4.19
N ALA A 299 19.10 4.75 3.71
CA ALA A 299 19.14 5.31 2.35
C ALA A 299 20.36 6.23 2.15
N LEU A 300 20.67 7.08 3.14
CA LEU A 300 21.88 7.94 3.11
C LEU A 300 23.16 7.09 3.10
N ALA A 301 23.24 6.06 3.96
CA ALA A 301 24.40 5.17 4.03
C ALA A 301 24.56 4.36 2.73
N LEU A 302 23.46 3.87 2.14
CA LEU A 302 23.50 3.17 0.86
C LEU A 302 24.01 4.08 -0.27
N ARG A 303 23.58 5.34 -0.29
CA ARG A 303 24.06 6.34 -1.24
C ARG A 303 25.55 6.61 -1.06
N ALA A 304 26.02 6.75 0.19
CA ALA A 304 27.44 6.92 0.49
C ALA A 304 28.27 5.70 0.04
N LEU A 305 27.76 4.49 0.23
CA LEU A 305 28.40 3.26 -0.24
C LEU A 305 28.48 3.22 -1.79
N LYS A 306 27.40 3.56 -2.49
CA LYS A 306 27.33 3.62 -3.97
C LYS A 306 28.43 4.55 -4.53
N HIS A 307 28.65 5.69 -3.87
CA HIS A 307 29.69 6.65 -4.24
C HIS A 307 31.08 6.32 -3.64
N LYS A 308 31.25 5.13 -3.00
CA LYS A 308 32.53 4.70 -2.38
C LYS A 308 33.06 5.67 -1.30
N LEU A 309 32.16 6.42 -0.68
CA LEU A 309 32.49 7.35 0.41
C LEU A 309 32.61 6.62 1.78
N ILE A 310 32.00 5.46 1.89
CA ILE A 310 32.14 4.53 3.01
C ILE A 310 32.38 3.11 2.50
N SER A 311 32.94 2.25 3.36
CA SER A 311 33.14 0.83 3.05
C SER A 311 31.87 0.02 3.27
N GLN A 312 31.83 -1.20 2.70
CA GLN A 312 30.74 -2.17 2.93
C GLN A 312 30.59 -2.53 4.41
N GLU A 313 31.71 -2.67 5.15
CA GLU A 313 31.69 -2.94 6.58
C GLU A 313 31.06 -1.79 7.37
N THR A 314 31.41 -0.55 7.01
CA THR A 314 30.83 0.66 7.61
C THR A 314 29.34 0.76 7.35
N PHE A 315 28.91 0.46 6.13
CA PHE A 315 27.47 0.40 5.76
C PHE A 315 26.72 -0.62 6.64
N GLN A 316 27.25 -1.83 6.81
CA GLN A 316 26.62 -2.85 7.64
C GLN A 316 26.45 -2.39 9.10
N LYS A 317 27.47 -1.72 9.68
CA LYS A 317 27.38 -1.14 11.03
C LYS A 317 26.30 -0.06 11.12
N CYS A 318 26.22 0.83 10.11
CA CYS A 318 25.14 1.85 10.05
C CYS A 318 23.75 1.23 9.96
N ASN A 319 23.59 0.17 9.18
CA ASN A 319 22.30 -0.49 9.00
C ASN A 319 21.86 -1.20 10.29
N GLN A 320 22.74 -1.86 10.99
CA GLN A 320 22.46 -2.46 12.31
C GLN A 320 22.06 -1.40 13.35
N ALA A 321 22.81 -0.29 13.42
CA ALA A 321 22.50 0.82 14.34
C ALA A 321 21.14 1.48 14.00
N ALA A 322 20.78 1.59 12.71
CA ALA A 322 19.51 2.15 12.29
C ALA A 322 18.31 1.26 12.68
N GLN A 323 18.46 -0.06 12.67
CA GLN A 323 17.44 -0.99 13.14
C GLN A 323 17.18 -0.84 14.65
N THR A 324 18.23 -0.74 15.46
CA THR A 324 18.10 -0.53 16.91
C THR A 324 17.46 0.83 17.24
N TRP A 325 17.70 1.84 16.41
CA TRP A 325 17.18 3.20 16.62
C TRP A 325 15.70 3.36 16.24
N SER A 326 15.21 2.58 15.29
CA SER A 326 13.78 2.57 14.92
C SER A 326 12.93 2.02 16.09
N GLU A 327 13.41 1.03 16.79
CA GLU A 327 12.74 0.44 17.97
C GLU A 327 12.61 1.41 19.16
N GLU A 328 13.54 2.38 19.31
CA GLU A 328 13.54 3.34 20.43
C GLU A 328 12.67 4.61 20.17
N THR A 329 12.36 4.94 18.89
CA THR A 329 11.71 6.21 18.54
C THR A 329 10.18 6.10 18.34
N GLU A 330 9.60 4.92 18.35
CA GLU A 330 8.17 4.66 18.07
C GLU A 330 7.17 5.18 19.14
N ASN A 331 7.62 5.80 20.21
CA ASN A 331 6.79 6.09 21.40
C ASN A 331 6.26 7.53 21.52
N LYS A 332 6.23 8.37 20.46
CA LYS A 332 5.80 9.78 20.59
C LYS A 332 4.93 10.31 19.44
N GLN A 333 3.78 9.68 19.20
CA GLN A 333 2.72 10.37 18.44
C GLN A 333 1.42 10.37 19.24
N GLY A 334 0.87 11.57 19.48
CA GLY A 334 -0.46 11.75 20.05
C GLY A 334 -1.50 11.10 19.13
N SER A 335 -2.53 10.47 19.72
CA SER A 335 -3.59 9.80 18.97
C SER A 335 -4.35 10.82 18.11
N PRO A 336 -4.35 10.70 16.78
CA PRO A 336 -5.18 11.56 15.93
C PRO A 336 -6.66 11.32 16.21
N THR A 337 -7.50 12.33 15.97
CA THR A 337 -8.95 12.16 16.11
C THR A 337 -9.47 11.19 15.06
N PHE A 338 -10.51 10.42 15.39
CA PHE A 338 -11.14 9.44 14.47
C PHE A 338 -11.35 10.00 13.05
N TYR A 339 -11.96 11.19 12.92
CA TYR A 339 -12.23 11.79 11.62
C TYR A 339 -10.97 12.15 10.83
N ASN A 340 -9.92 12.60 11.48
CA ASN A 340 -8.65 12.90 10.81
C ASN A 340 -7.98 11.61 10.31
N THR A 341 -8.11 10.52 11.08
CA THR A 341 -7.64 9.19 10.66
C THR A 341 -8.40 8.73 9.43
N GLU A 342 -9.74 8.79 9.45
CA GLU A 342 -10.58 8.37 8.32
C GLU A 342 -10.31 9.20 7.06
N LEU A 343 -10.26 10.54 7.16
CA LEU A 343 -9.92 11.41 6.03
C LEU A 343 -8.53 11.10 5.46
N SER A 344 -7.56 10.76 6.31
CA SER A 344 -6.21 10.44 5.84
C SER A 344 -6.09 9.14 5.06
N ARG A 345 -7.06 8.23 5.19
CA ARG A 345 -7.09 6.92 4.50
C ARG A 345 -7.38 7.07 3.02
N PHE A 346 -8.24 8.02 2.67
CA PHE A 346 -8.73 8.19 1.31
C PHE A 346 -8.06 9.37 0.60
N ASP A 347 -8.01 9.29 -0.71
CA ASP A 347 -7.72 10.43 -1.57
C ASP A 347 -8.77 11.54 -1.36
N SER A 348 -8.33 12.78 -1.23
CA SER A 348 -9.22 13.91 -0.91
C SER A 348 -10.22 14.17 -2.04
N ARG A 349 -9.77 14.09 -3.29
CA ARG A 349 -10.61 14.31 -4.48
C ARG A 349 -11.60 13.17 -4.71
N PHE A 350 -11.20 11.93 -4.38
CA PHE A 350 -12.13 10.80 -4.38
C PHE A 350 -13.30 11.07 -3.43
N LEU A 351 -13.02 11.50 -2.19
CA LEU A 351 -14.08 11.82 -1.22
C LEU A 351 -14.97 12.98 -1.69
N GLU A 352 -14.41 14.04 -2.25
CA GLU A 352 -15.15 15.18 -2.80
C GLU A 352 -16.07 14.74 -3.95
N ARG A 353 -15.56 13.94 -4.89
CA ARG A 353 -16.31 13.42 -6.03
C ARG A 353 -17.42 12.46 -5.58
N LEU A 354 -17.11 11.55 -4.64
CA LEU A 354 -18.09 10.63 -4.07
C LEU A 354 -19.23 11.40 -3.37
N ALA A 355 -18.90 12.41 -2.55
CA ALA A 355 -19.88 13.27 -1.89
C ALA A 355 -20.78 13.99 -2.91
N SER A 356 -20.18 14.55 -3.97
CA SER A 356 -20.91 15.21 -5.05
C SER A 356 -21.82 14.24 -5.81
N SER A 357 -21.35 13.03 -6.13
CA SER A 357 -22.11 12.00 -6.82
C SER A 357 -23.30 11.52 -5.99
N VAL A 358 -23.10 11.27 -4.68
CA VAL A 358 -24.20 10.93 -3.76
C VAL A 358 -25.22 12.04 -3.66
N ALA A 359 -24.79 13.30 -3.54
CA ALA A 359 -25.70 14.46 -3.47
C ALA A 359 -26.54 14.64 -4.73
N LYS A 360 -26.02 14.26 -5.91
CA LYS A 360 -26.71 14.31 -7.20
C LYS A 360 -27.53 13.05 -7.52
N GLY A 361 -27.45 12.02 -6.66
CA GLY A 361 -28.12 10.74 -6.87
C GLY A 361 -27.44 9.81 -7.90
N GLY A 362 -26.21 10.12 -8.33
CA GLY A 362 -25.43 9.27 -9.24
C GLY A 362 -24.85 8.04 -8.53
N THR A 363 -24.58 8.14 -7.24
CA THR A 363 -24.14 7.01 -6.40
C THR A 363 -25.13 6.83 -5.26
N THR A 364 -25.54 5.58 -5.00
CA THR A 364 -26.39 5.30 -3.85
C THR A 364 -25.63 5.38 -2.54
N TYR A 365 -26.34 5.67 -1.42
CA TYR A 365 -25.73 5.62 -0.10
C TYR A 365 -25.13 4.24 0.23
N LEU A 366 -25.80 3.16 -0.23
CA LEU A 366 -25.33 1.80 -0.02
C LEU A 366 -23.98 1.55 -0.71
N ASP A 367 -23.83 1.99 -1.94
CA ASP A 367 -22.58 1.84 -2.69
C ASP A 367 -21.47 2.71 -2.07
N ALA A 368 -21.78 3.94 -1.67
CA ALA A 368 -20.84 4.81 -0.99
C ALA A 368 -20.37 4.21 0.36
N TYR A 369 -21.26 3.53 1.10
CA TYR A 369 -20.92 2.81 2.32
C TYR A 369 -19.99 1.61 2.04
N ARG A 370 -20.25 0.87 0.95
CA ARG A 370 -19.37 -0.24 0.54
C ARG A 370 -17.98 0.23 0.16
N LEU A 371 -17.88 1.32 -0.60
CA LEU A 371 -16.60 1.89 -1.02
C LEU A 371 -15.76 2.40 0.17
N THR A 372 -16.40 3.07 1.13
CA THR A 372 -15.68 3.70 2.26
C THR A 372 -15.59 2.83 3.50
N GLY A 373 -16.42 1.79 3.62
CA GLY A 373 -16.60 1.03 4.86
C GLY A 373 -17.25 1.83 6.00
N ILE A 374 -17.74 3.05 5.73
CA ILE A 374 -18.30 3.97 6.72
C ILE A 374 -19.79 4.13 6.45
N THR A 375 -20.61 4.11 7.51
CA THR A 375 -22.08 4.12 7.39
C THR A 375 -22.73 5.22 8.23
N GLY A 376 -24.00 5.51 7.94
CA GLY A 376 -24.88 6.35 8.77
C GLY A 376 -24.38 7.78 8.96
N ASP A 377 -24.55 8.31 10.19
CA ASP A 377 -24.18 9.67 10.55
C ASP A 377 -22.67 9.95 10.42
N THR A 378 -21.84 8.93 10.62
CA THR A 378 -20.39 9.04 10.48
C THR A 378 -20.01 9.35 9.03
N PHE A 379 -20.61 8.64 8.07
CA PHE A 379 -20.44 8.91 6.65
C PHE A 379 -20.87 10.32 6.30
N THR A 380 -22.06 10.75 6.74
CA THR A 380 -22.58 12.11 6.48
C THR A 380 -21.65 13.19 7.00
N LYS A 381 -21.08 13.00 8.18
CA LYS A 381 -20.10 13.96 8.76
C LYS A 381 -18.78 13.95 8.01
N LEU A 382 -18.32 12.78 7.57
CA LEU A 382 -17.10 12.65 6.77
C LEU A 382 -17.24 13.38 5.42
N MET A 383 -18.35 13.15 4.70
CA MET A 383 -18.61 13.79 3.42
C MET A 383 -18.72 15.33 3.53
N LYS A 384 -19.35 15.84 4.60
CA LYS A 384 -19.38 17.30 4.85
C LYS A 384 -17.99 17.89 5.05
N ARG A 385 -17.08 17.17 5.72
CA ARG A 385 -15.70 17.64 5.94
C ARG A 385 -14.82 17.51 4.70
N ALA A 386 -15.10 16.56 3.83
CA ALA A 386 -14.37 16.39 2.57
C ALA A 386 -14.65 17.54 1.58
N VAL A 387 -15.81 18.21 1.69
CA VAL A 387 -16.23 19.29 0.78
C VAL A 387 -15.99 20.69 1.39
N SER A 388 -15.66 20.78 2.68
CA SER A 388 -15.36 22.04 3.39
C SER A 388 -13.89 22.42 3.30
#